data_25612fcec2d822187900f81756d21f35
#
_entry.id   25612fcec2d822187900f81756d21f35
#
_cell.length_a   1.000
_cell.length_b   1.000
_cell.length_c   1.000
_cell.angle_alpha   90.00
_cell.angle_beta   90.00
_cell.angle_gamma   90.00
#
_symmetry.space_group_name_H-M   'P 1'
#
loop_
_entity.id
_entity.type
_entity.pdbx_description
1 polymer ?
#
loop_
_entity_poly.entity_id
_entity_poly.type
_entity_poly.pdbx_seq_one_letter_code
_entity_poly.pdbx_strand_id
1 'polypeptide(L)'
;MNYGPHSGPYAIVVIEISSMKFTKMHGAGNDYVYVNLFEETVPEDVADLAIAISDRHTGVGSDGLILIEPSEIADARMRMFNADGSESEMCGNGIRCVAKYVYDHGIAVKEEMKIETGAGVLALTLFPEEDKVKQVRVNMGRPILESQQIPTTLKGDPPVNSELVVGDKKLDVTCISMGNPHCITFVDELNDEWVHGVGPQIETHPAFPNRVNAEFIQVVSPSEFIMRVWERGSGETMACGTGACAVAVAGVLTGRTERKVLAHLPGGDLQLEWSQETDEVFMTGPATEVFSGEWPL
;
A
#
# COMPACT_ATOMS: atom_id res chain seq x y z
N MET A 1 -44.02 -49.14 39.08
CA MET A 1 -42.73 -48.46 38.99
C MET A 1 -42.96 -47.19 38.16
N ASN A 2 -43.05 -46.05 38.86
CA ASN A 2 -43.26 -44.73 38.23
C ASN A 2 -41.89 -44.09 37.95
N TYR A 3 -41.55 -43.91 36.68
CA TYR A 3 -40.45 -43.06 36.29
C TYR A 3 -41.02 -41.64 36.03
N GLY A 4 -40.74 -40.73 36.98
CA GLY A 4 -41.00 -39.29 36.80
C GLY A 4 -39.95 -38.66 35.91
N PRO A 5 -40.28 -37.60 35.13
CA PRO A 5 -39.34 -36.94 34.27
C PRO A 5 -38.46 -36.00 35.10
N HIS A 6 -37.12 -36.26 35.09
CA HIS A 6 -36.11 -35.29 35.58
C HIS A 6 -35.89 -34.21 34.48
N SER A 7 -36.65 -33.15 34.56
CA SER A 7 -36.36 -31.90 33.84
C SER A 7 -35.70 -30.92 34.83
N GLY A 8 -34.38 -31.03 34.98
CA GLY A 8 -33.60 -29.98 35.62
C GLY A 8 -33.46 -28.80 34.63
N PRO A 9 -33.49 -27.54 35.08
CA PRO A 9 -33.26 -26.40 34.20
C PRO A 9 -31.83 -26.44 33.67
N TYR A 10 -31.70 -26.52 32.35
CA TYR A 10 -30.42 -26.28 31.68
C TYR A 10 -30.07 -24.82 31.92
N ALA A 11 -29.03 -24.55 32.73
CA ALA A 11 -28.45 -23.24 32.83
C ALA A 11 -27.76 -22.94 31.47
N ILE A 12 -28.28 -22.01 30.72
CA ILE A 12 -27.61 -21.45 29.56
C ILE A 12 -26.44 -20.63 30.10
N VAL A 13 -25.24 -21.17 30.03
CA VAL A 13 -24.03 -20.41 30.28
C VAL A 13 -23.83 -19.53 29.05
N VAL A 14 -24.19 -18.26 29.16
CA VAL A 14 -23.81 -17.24 28.17
C VAL A 14 -22.31 -16.98 28.41
N ILE A 15 -21.46 -17.53 27.58
CA ILE A 15 -20.07 -17.13 27.51
C ILE A 15 -20.07 -15.83 26.72
N GLU A 16 -19.83 -14.70 27.38
CA GLU A 16 -19.51 -13.46 26.68
C GLU A 16 -18.17 -13.68 25.98
N ILE A 17 -18.22 -13.90 24.68
CA ILE A 17 -17.03 -13.92 23.84
C ILE A 17 -16.64 -12.45 23.68
N SER A 18 -15.47 -12.08 24.18
CA SER A 18 -14.89 -10.78 23.90
C SER A 18 -14.68 -10.69 22.38
N SER A 19 -15.16 -9.61 21.77
CA SER A 19 -15.02 -9.36 20.32
C SER A 19 -14.45 -7.97 20.09
N MET A 20 -13.81 -7.81 18.96
CA MET A 20 -13.21 -6.57 18.48
C MET A 20 -13.87 -6.17 17.16
N LYS A 21 -14.35 -4.93 17.05
CA LYS A 21 -14.90 -4.42 15.80
C LYS A 21 -13.77 -4.11 14.82
N PHE A 22 -14.03 -4.38 13.56
CA PHE A 22 -13.12 -4.06 12.47
C PHE A 22 -13.87 -3.51 11.27
N THR A 23 -13.12 -2.84 10.38
CA THR A 23 -13.60 -2.41 9.07
C THR A 23 -12.65 -2.92 8.00
N LYS A 24 -13.20 -3.53 6.95
CA LYS A 24 -12.46 -3.94 5.76
C LYS A 24 -12.44 -2.80 4.77
N MET A 25 -11.24 -2.39 4.34
CA MET A 25 -11.07 -1.32 3.37
C MET A 25 -9.99 -1.67 2.35
N HIS A 26 -9.99 -1.00 1.20
CA HIS A 26 -8.90 -1.07 0.23
C HIS A 26 -8.60 0.28 -0.43
N GLY A 27 -7.33 0.46 -0.81
CA GLY A 27 -6.86 1.54 -1.67
C GLY A 27 -6.29 0.95 -2.96
N ALA A 28 -6.99 1.12 -4.09
CA ALA A 28 -6.60 0.55 -5.38
C ALA A 28 -6.34 -0.96 -5.31
N GLY A 29 -7.26 -1.73 -4.70
CA GLY A 29 -7.19 -3.20 -4.62
C GLY A 29 -6.29 -3.75 -3.52
N ASN A 30 -5.38 -2.98 -2.95
CA ASN A 30 -4.58 -3.39 -1.79
C ASN A 30 -5.43 -3.28 -0.52
N ASP A 31 -5.79 -4.42 0.07
CA ASP A 31 -6.86 -4.56 1.03
C ASP A 31 -6.36 -4.92 2.44
N TYR A 32 -6.83 -4.19 3.45
CA TYR A 32 -6.48 -4.39 4.86
C TYR A 32 -7.72 -4.50 5.74
N VAL A 33 -7.54 -5.12 6.90
CA VAL A 33 -8.46 -5.01 8.04
C VAL A 33 -8.01 -3.83 8.90
N TYR A 34 -8.94 -2.94 9.26
CA TYR A 34 -8.68 -1.74 10.06
C TYR A 34 -9.36 -1.87 11.42
N VAL A 35 -8.63 -1.56 12.49
CA VAL A 35 -9.15 -1.55 13.86
C VAL A 35 -8.94 -0.16 14.46
N ASN A 36 -10.03 0.42 14.97
CA ASN A 36 -10.05 1.75 15.57
C ASN A 36 -9.71 1.68 17.07
N LEU A 37 -8.48 1.94 17.45
CA LEU A 37 -8.03 1.93 18.86
C LEU A 37 -8.41 3.18 19.65
N PHE A 38 -9.21 4.10 19.09
CA PHE A 38 -9.93 5.10 19.88
C PHE A 38 -11.11 4.48 20.64
N GLU A 39 -11.64 3.33 20.19
CA GLU A 39 -12.82 2.66 20.71
C GLU A 39 -12.58 1.19 21.08
N GLU A 40 -11.63 0.53 20.41
CA GLU A 40 -11.38 -0.90 20.53
C GLU A 40 -10.03 -1.17 21.21
N THR A 41 -9.86 -2.39 21.70
CA THR A 41 -8.58 -2.91 22.21
C THR A 41 -8.21 -4.17 21.44
N VAL A 42 -6.91 -4.38 21.28
CA VAL A 42 -6.35 -5.56 20.61
C VAL A 42 -5.56 -6.41 21.61
N PRO A 43 -5.35 -7.71 21.35
CA PRO A 43 -4.43 -8.54 22.13
C PRO A 43 -3.01 -7.97 22.17
N GLU A 44 -2.22 -8.35 23.17
CA GLU A 44 -0.81 -7.94 23.30
C GLU A 44 0.02 -8.40 22.08
N ASP A 45 -0.24 -9.61 21.58
CA ASP A 45 0.40 -10.14 20.38
C ASP A 45 -0.37 -9.74 19.12
N VAL A 46 -0.07 -8.55 18.62
CA VAL A 46 -0.70 -8.01 17.39
C VAL A 46 -0.21 -8.75 16.14
N ALA A 47 0.99 -9.32 16.15
CA ALA A 47 1.51 -10.08 15.01
C ALA A 47 0.69 -11.35 14.77
N ASP A 48 0.39 -12.10 15.81
CA ASP A 48 -0.46 -13.29 15.73
C ASP A 48 -1.89 -12.93 15.32
N LEU A 49 -2.43 -11.82 15.81
CA LEU A 49 -3.73 -11.31 15.37
C LEU A 49 -3.70 -10.98 13.86
N ALA A 50 -2.67 -10.31 13.38
CA ALA A 50 -2.52 -9.96 11.97
C ALA A 50 -2.49 -11.20 11.07
N ILE A 51 -1.75 -12.24 11.47
CA ILE A 51 -1.70 -13.52 10.76
C ILE A 51 -3.10 -14.15 10.69
N ALA A 52 -3.76 -14.28 11.85
CA ALA A 52 -5.05 -14.96 11.95
C ALA A 52 -6.16 -14.23 11.16
N ILE A 53 -6.28 -12.90 11.31
CA ILE A 53 -7.35 -12.12 10.69
C ILE A 53 -7.14 -11.95 9.18
N SER A 54 -5.86 -11.99 8.72
CA SER A 54 -5.51 -11.81 7.31
C SER A 54 -5.64 -13.07 6.48
N ASP A 55 -5.74 -14.25 7.09
CA ASP A 55 -5.90 -15.50 6.35
C ASP A 55 -7.17 -15.46 5.48
N ARG A 56 -7.02 -15.70 4.16
CA ARG A 56 -8.12 -15.57 3.19
C ARG A 56 -9.10 -16.76 3.20
N HIS A 57 -8.80 -17.83 3.93
CA HIS A 57 -9.62 -19.02 4.03
C HIS A 57 -10.29 -19.18 5.39
N THR A 58 -9.61 -18.77 6.46
CA THR A 58 -10.07 -19.01 7.84
C THR A 58 -10.24 -17.71 8.65
N GLY A 59 -9.75 -16.57 8.13
CA GLY A 59 -9.90 -15.23 8.70
C GLY A 59 -10.87 -14.35 7.91
N VAL A 60 -10.73 -13.04 8.08
CA VAL A 60 -11.42 -12.03 7.26
C VAL A 60 -10.82 -12.00 5.85
N GLY A 61 -9.53 -12.28 5.74
CA GLY A 61 -8.76 -12.28 4.50
C GLY A 61 -8.34 -10.88 4.08
N SER A 62 -7.02 -10.63 4.02
CA SER A 62 -6.46 -9.32 3.66
C SER A 62 -4.97 -9.41 3.37
N ASP A 63 -4.38 -8.31 2.90
CA ASP A 63 -2.93 -8.14 2.79
C ASP A 63 -2.29 -7.85 4.16
N GLY A 64 -3.09 -7.58 5.20
CA GLY A 64 -2.63 -7.36 6.56
C GLY A 64 -3.64 -6.64 7.46
N LEU A 65 -3.16 -6.18 8.61
CA LEU A 65 -3.89 -5.48 9.65
C LEU A 65 -3.35 -4.05 9.80
N ILE A 66 -4.23 -3.06 9.89
CA ILE A 66 -3.87 -1.67 10.20
C ILE A 66 -4.61 -1.25 11.49
N LEU A 67 -3.85 -0.73 12.44
CA LEU A 67 -4.36 -0.13 13.66
C LEU A 67 -4.40 1.39 13.49
N ILE A 68 -5.56 2.00 13.80
CA ILE A 68 -5.76 3.43 13.83
C ILE A 68 -5.71 3.86 15.30
N GLU A 69 -4.60 4.48 15.68
CA GLU A 69 -4.28 4.81 17.07
C GLU A 69 -4.38 6.32 17.33
N PRO A 70 -4.62 6.76 18.58
CA PRO A 70 -4.39 8.16 18.98
C PRO A 70 -2.92 8.56 18.75
N SER A 71 -2.70 9.84 18.42
CA SER A 71 -1.36 10.44 18.28
C SER A 71 -1.27 11.74 19.06
N GLU A 72 -0.11 12.02 19.64
CA GLU A 72 0.17 13.31 20.30
C GLU A 72 0.67 14.40 19.33
N ILE A 73 1.09 13.99 18.10
CA ILE A 73 1.75 14.87 17.11
C ILE A 73 1.02 14.98 15.78
N ALA A 74 -0.04 14.16 15.60
CA ALA A 74 -0.85 14.08 14.39
C ALA A 74 -2.32 13.88 14.73
N ASP A 75 -3.20 13.78 13.72
CA ASP A 75 -4.64 13.57 13.92
C ASP A 75 -4.97 12.12 14.28
N ALA A 76 -4.15 11.20 13.81
CA ALA A 76 -4.15 9.79 14.17
C ALA A 76 -2.77 9.19 13.87
N ARG A 77 -2.53 7.97 14.36
CA ARG A 77 -1.37 7.16 14.03
C ARG A 77 -1.80 5.89 13.31
N MET A 78 -1.05 5.53 12.29
CA MET A 78 -1.17 4.27 11.58
C MET A 78 -0.04 3.33 12.01
N ARG A 79 -0.39 2.17 12.56
CA ARG A 79 0.51 1.02 12.67
C ARG A 79 0.02 -0.08 11.76
N MET A 80 0.91 -0.69 10.99
CA MET A 80 0.50 -1.72 10.05
C MET A 80 1.34 -2.98 10.16
N PHE A 81 0.65 -4.10 9.98
CA PHE A 81 1.21 -5.43 9.99
C PHE A 81 0.84 -6.13 8.68
N ASN A 82 1.81 -6.76 8.05
CA ASN A 82 1.57 -7.60 6.88
C ASN A 82 0.85 -8.89 7.29
N ALA A 83 0.34 -9.64 6.31
CA ALA A 83 -0.34 -10.92 6.56
C ALA A 83 0.56 -12.00 7.19
N ASP A 84 1.89 -11.83 7.15
CA ASP A 84 2.86 -12.70 7.83
C ASP A 84 3.19 -12.25 9.28
N GLY A 85 2.51 -11.22 9.78
CA GLY A 85 2.70 -10.64 11.11
C GLY A 85 3.86 -9.64 11.22
N SER A 86 4.65 -9.44 10.17
CA SER A 86 5.73 -8.44 10.19
C SER A 86 5.17 -7.01 10.21
N GLU A 87 5.71 -6.16 11.09
CA GLU A 87 5.34 -4.73 11.14
C GLU A 87 6.05 -3.98 10.01
N SER A 88 5.34 -3.07 9.34
CA SER A 88 5.87 -2.22 8.29
C SER A 88 5.69 -0.75 8.63
N GLU A 89 6.64 0.08 8.20
CA GLU A 89 6.67 1.48 8.58
C GLU A 89 5.60 2.33 7.89
N MET A 90 5.23 2.01 6.64
CA MET A 90 4.27 2.80 5.84
C MET A 90 3.72 2.02 4.65
N CYS A 91 2.46 2.29 4.29
CA CYS A 91 1.82 1.87 3.05
C CYS A 91 1.01 3.03 2.47
N GLY A 92 1.37 3.46 1.27
CA GLY A 92 0.68 4.57 0.58
C GLY A 92 -0.81 4.30 0.32
N ASN A 93 -1.19 3.04 0.08
CA ASN A 93 -2.59 2.64 -0.09
C ASN A 93 -3.32 2.62 1.25
N GLY A 94 -2.69 2.03 2.28
CA GLY A 94 -3.24 1.93 3.63
C GLY A 94 -3.49 3.28 4.27
N ILE A 95 -2.56 4.23 4.13
CA ILE A 95 -2.71 5.55 4.77
C ILE A 95 -3.87 6.36 4.18
N ARG A 96 -4.20 6.17 2.88
CA ARG A 96 -5.40 6.82 2.30
C ARG A 96 -6.68 6.31 2.95
N CYS A 97 -6.75 5.01 3.22
CA CYS A 97 -7.87 4.40 3.93
C CYS A 97 -7.94 4.87 5.40
N VAL A 98 -6.80 5.00 6.10
CA VAL A 98 -6.76 5.57 7.46
C VAL A 98 -7.33 6.98 7.47
N ALA A 99 -6.87 7.86 6.55
CA ALA A 99 -7.35 9.23 6.48
C ALA A 99 -8.85 9.32 6.19
N LYS A 100 -9.34 8.50 5.24
CA LYS A 100 -10.78 8.37 4.99
C LYS A 100 -11.54 7.90 6.23
N TYR A 101 -11.07 6.86 6.91
CA TYR A 101 -11.69 6.33 8.11
C TYR A 101 -11.79 7.41 9.20
N VAL A 102 -10.68 8.09 9.48
CA VAL A 102 -10.59 9.16 10.50
C VAL A 102 -11.59 10.28 10.22
N TYR A 103 -11.77 10.68 8.96
CA TYR A 103 -12.74 11.69 8.54
C TYR A 103 -14.16 11.14 8.62
N ASP A 104 -14.46 10.03 7.95
CA ASP A 104 -15.80 9.50 7.76
C ASP A 104 -16.46 9.02 9.05
N HIS A 105 -15.67 8.60 10.05
CA HIS A 105 -16.11 8.17 11.37
C HIS A 105 -16.04 9.29 12.43
N GLY A 106 -15.73 10.53 12.03
CA GLY A 106 -15.81 11.69 12.90
C GLY A 106 -14.69 11.83 13.93
N ILE A 107 -13.58 11.09 13.79
CA ILE A 107 -12.41 11.21 14.68
C ILE A 107 -11.76 12.58 14.48
N ALA A 108 -11.52 12.98 13.21
CA ALA A 108 -11.09 14.33 12.85
C ALA A 108 -11.69 14.72 11.49
N VAL A 109 -12.64 15.68 11.49
CA VAL A 109 -13.36 16.14 10.28
C VAL A 109 -12.67 17.38 9.74
N LYS A 110 -11.66 17.18 8.89
CA LYS A 110 -10.91 18.24 8.19
C LYS A 110 -10.27 17.73 6.92
N GLU A 111 -10.17 18.57 5.90
CA GLU A 111 -9.63 18.21 4.60
C GLU A 111 -8.09 18.08 4.60
N GLU A 112 -7.39 18.92 5.37
CA GLU A 112 -5.95 18.82 5.57
C GLU A 112 -5.67 18.02 6.84
N MET A 113 -5.09 16.82 6.68
CA MET A 113 -4.89 15.85 7.75
C MET A 113 -3.43 15.45 7.87
N LYS A 114 -3.00 15.14 9.07
CA LYS A 114 -1.69 14.57 9.35
C LYS A 114 -1.86 13.20 9.98
N ILE A 115 -1.14 12.21 9.46
CA ILE A 115 -1.10 10.87 10.01
C ILE A 115 0.33 10.52 10.39
N GLU A 116 0.53 10.12 11.65
CA GLU A 116 1.79 9.57 12.13
C GLU A 116 1.95 8.13 11.63
N THR A 117 3.15 7.77 11.18
CA THR A 117 3.51 6.43 10.72
C THR A 117 4.88 6.05 11.25
N GLY A 118 5.31 4.79 11.08
CA GLY A 118 6.69 4.38 11.39
C GLY A 118 7.75 5.15 10.61
N ALA A 119 7.41 5.63 9.41
CA ALA A 119 8.30 6.45 8.56
C ALA A 119 8.24 7.96 8.87
N GLY A 120 7.42 8.40 9.84
CA GLY A 120 7.23 9.80 10.19
C GLY A 120 5.80 10.29 9.99
N VAL A 121 5.60 11.61 10.10
CA VAL A 121 4.29 12.25 9.93
C VAL A 121 4.09 12.64 8.47
N LEU A 122 3.03 12.13 7.86
CA LEU A 122 2.65 12.43 6.49
C LEU A 122 1.48 13.41 6.45
N ALA A 123 1.54 14.36 5.50
CA ALA A 123 0.48 15.31 5.22
C ALA A 123 -0.41 14.78 4.07
N LEU A 124 -1.72 14.83 4.29
CA LEU A 124 -2.72 14.35 3.34
C LEU A 124 -3.76 15.44 3.09
N THR A 125 -4.25 15.51 1.84
CA THR A 125 -5.40 16.32 1.47
C THR A 125 -6.54 15.40 1.08
N LEU A 126 -7.69 15.55 1.72
CA LEU A 126 -8.88 14.74 1.50
C LEU A 126 -9.86 15.47 0.58
N PHE A 127 -10.52 14.71 -0.29
CA PHE A 127 -11.54 15.22 -1.20
C PHE A 127 -12.89 14.58 -0.86
N PRO A 128 -13.66 15.19 0.06
CA PRO A 128 -15.00 14.70 0.41
C PRO A 128 -16.02 15.06 -0.65
N GLU A 129 -16.96 14.15 -0.89
CA GLU A 129 -18.18 14.35 -1.67
C GLU A 129 -19.34 13.76 -0.86
N GLU A 130 -20.43 14.52 -0.70
CA GLU A 130 -21.59 14.10 0.09
C GLU A 130 -21.20 13.63 1.52
N ASP A 131 -20.33 14.39 2.20
CA ASP A 131 -19.83 14.12 3.55
C ASP A 131 -19.00 12.83 3.70
N LYS A 132 -18.53 12.24 2.58
CA LYS A 132 -17.66 11.05 2.57
C LYS A 132 -16.44 11.28 1.68
N VAL A 133 -15.27 10.91 2.19
CA VAL A 133 -14.02 11.02 1.42
C VAL A 133 -14.02 10.02 0.25
N LYS A 134 -13.80 10.52 -0.96
CA LYS A 134 -13.71 9.72 -2.20
C LYS A 134 -12.27 9.51 -2.65
N GLN A 135 -11.46 10.53 -2.53
CA GLN A 135 -10.05 10.49 -2.89
C GLN A 135 -9.21 11.11 -1.80
N VAL A 136 -7.97 10.66 -1.70
CA VAL A 136 -6.98 11.19 -0.77
C VAL A 136 -5.68 11.42 -1.52
N ARG A 137 -5.14 12.64 -1.41
CA ARG A 137 -3.81 13.01 -1.90
C ARG A 137 -2.80 12.88 -0.77
N VAL A 138 -1.75 12.12 -1.03
CA VAL A 138 -0.64 11.89 -0.09
C VAL A 138 0.61 12.57 -0.62
N ASN A 139 1.30 13.34 0.21
CA ASN A 139 2.65 13.78 -0.08
C ASN A 139 3.60 12.61 0.21
N MET A 140 4.16 12.03 -0.86
CA MET A 140 5.06 10.87 -0.80
C MET A 140 6.53 11.26 -0.59
N GLY A 141 6.81 12.57 -0.45
CA GLY A 141 8.15 13.10 -0.28
C GLY A 141 8.92 13.23 -1.58
N ARG A 142 10.22 13.50 -1.47
CA ARG A 142 11.12 13.65 -2.62
C ARG A 142 11.64 12.31 -3.10
N PRO A 143 11.78 12.11 -4.41
CA PRO A 143 12.43 10.92 -4.94
C PRO A 143 13.92 10.94 -4.58
N ILE A 144 14.46 9.78 -4.24
CA ILE A 144 15.88 9.59 -4.01
C ILE A 144 16.50 9.14 -5.33
N LEU A 145 17.45 9.94 -5.83
CA LEU A 145 18.03 9.78 -7.16
C LEU A 145 19.49 9.29 -7.13
N GLU A 146 20.14 9.38 -5.99
CA GLU A 146 21.52 8.92 -5.81
C GLU A 146 21.60 7.39 -5.82
N SER A 147 22.37 6.82 -6.75
CA SER A 147 22.47 5.36 -6.97
C SER A 147 22.80 4.57 -5.71
N GLN A 148 23.65 5.12 -4.83
CA GLN A 148 24.02 4.46 -3.58
C GLN A 148 22.85 4.34 -2.59
N GLN A 149 21.90 5.29 -2.65
CA GLN A 149 20.72 5.31 -1.78
C GLN A 149 19.53 4.55 -2.39
N ILE A 150 19.57 4.23 -3.70
CA ILE A 150 18.54 3.44 -4.39
C ILE A 150 18.56 1.94 -4.01
N PRO A 151 19.48 1.23 -3.41
CA PRO A 151 20.88 0.98 -3.69
C PRO A 151 21.06 0.11 -4.95
N THR A 152 21.84 0.60 -5.89
CA THR A 152 22.17 -0.14 -7.13
C THR A 152 23.62 0.05 -7.52
N THR A 153 24.17 -0.92 -8.24
CA THR A 153 25.52 -0.85 -8.84
C THR A 153 25.52 -0.28 -10.26
N LEU A 154 24.35 0.01 -10.82
CA LEU A 154 24.24 0.68 -12.10
C LEU A 154 24.77 2.12 -12.02
N LYS A 155 25.33 2.59 -13.15
CA LYS A 155 25.95 3.93 -13.19
C LYS A 155 24.94 5.02 -13.50
N GLY A 156 25.14 6.20 -12.91
CA GLY A 156 24.32 7.39 -13.06
C GLY A 156 23.66 7.77 -11.73
N ASP A 157 23.29 9.04 -11.55
CA ASP A 157 22.58 9.56 -10.37
C ASP A 157 21.36 10.38 -10.80
N PRO A 158 20.21 9.70 -11.03
CA PRO A 158 19.98 8.25 -11.00
C PRO A 158 20.46 7.54 -12.27
N PRO A 159 20.52 6.20 -12.30
CA PRO A 159 20.65 5.44 -13.53
C PRO A 159 19.42 5.66 -14.42
N VAL A 160 19.58 6.33 -15.56
CA VAL A 160 18.51 6.61 -16.54
C VAL A 160 18.85 5.92 -17.84
N ASN A 161 17.92 5.11 -18.39
CA ASN A 161 18.12 4.30 -19.59
C ASN A 161 19.43 3.48 -19.53
N SER A 162 19.74 2.94 -18.36
CA SER A 162 20.94 2.14 -18.15
C SER A 162 20.71 0.70 -18.64
N GLU A 163 21.70 0.14 -19.34
CA GLU A 163 21.61 -1.25 -19.81
C GLU A 163 21.63 -2.22 -18.61
N LEU A 164 20.63 -3.09 -18.53
CA LEU A 164 20.56 -4.23 -17.62
C LEU A 164 20.38 -5.51 -18.44
N VAL A 165 21.25 -6.49 -18.22
CA VAL A 165 21.17 -7.79 -18.92
C VAL A 165 20.47 -8.80 -18.02
N VAL A 166 19.28 -9.25 -18.42
CA VAL A 166 18.45 -10.21 -17.68
C VAL A 166 18.23 -11.44 -18.54
N GLY A 167 18.90 -12.53 -18.22
CA GLY A 167 18.93 -13.71 -19.08
C GLY A 167 19.56 -13.39 -20.43
N ASP A 168 18.80 -13.57 -21.50
CA ASP A 168 19.18 -13.24 -22.88
C ASP A 168 18.70 -11.85 -23.35
N LYS A 169 17.96 -11.13 -22.48
CA LYS A 169 17.39 -9.82 -22.80
C LYS A 169 18.32 -8.69 -22.35
N LYS A 170 18.42 -7.65 -23.18
CA LYS A 170 19.01 -6.37 -22.83
C LYS A 170 17.90 -5.35 -22.64
N LEU A 171 17.83 -4.76 -21.46
CA LEU A 171 16.79 -3.84 -21.05
C LEU A 171 17.38 -2.45 -20.78
N ASP A 172 16.69 -1.41 -21.18
CA ASP A 172 16.95 -0.04 -20.74
C ASP A 172 16.14 0.23 -19.48
N VAL A 173 16.80 0.36 -18.34
CA VAL A 173 16.15 0.56 -17.04
C VAL A 173 16.45 1.92 -16.44
N THR A 174 15.51 2.44 -15.68
CA THR A 174 15.68 3.65 -14.84
C THR A 174 15.43 3.27 -13.40
N CYS A 175 16.33 3.66 -12.49
CA CYS A 175 16.22 3.30 -11.08
C CYS A 175 15.91 4.53 -10.22
N ILE A 176 14.87 4.42 -9.39
CA ILE A 176 14.41 5.47 -8.47
C ILE A 176 14.12 4.84 -7.11
N SER A 177 14.32 5.57 -6.02
CA SER A 177 13.84 5.16 -4.71
C SER A 177 12.80 6.16 -4.18
N MET A 178 11.71 5.63 -3.62
CA MET A 178 10.70 6.37 -2.86
C MET A 178 10.71 5.93 -1.38
N GLY A 179 11.93 5.67 -0.85
CA GLY A 179 12.18 5.04 0.43
C GLY A 179 12.43 3.52 0.29
N ASN A 180 11.96 2.93 -0.79
CA ASN A 180 12.25 1.58 -1.24
C ASN A 180 12.68 1.60 -2.72
N PRO A 181 13.52 0.64 -3.17
CA PRO A 181 14.12 0.68 -4.50
C PRO A 181 13.16 0.20 -5.59
N HIS A 182 13.17 0.89 -6.73
CA HIS A 182 12.37 0.59 -7.92
C HIS A 182 13.25 0.54 -9.18
N CYS A 183 13.07 -0.48 -10.01
CA CYS A 183 13.69 -0.66 -11.32
C CYS A 183 12.60 -0.62 -12.40
N ILE A 184 12.58 0.46 -13.17
CA ILE A 184 11.53 0.80 -14.10
C ILE A 184 11.95 0.44 -15.52
N THR A 185 11.13 -0.37 -16.22
CA THR A 185 11.33 -0.78 -17.61
C THR A 185 10.11 -0.34 -18.43
N PHE A 186 10.33 0.50 -19.43
CA PHE A 186 9.30 0.88 -20.39
C PHE A 186 9.26 -0.14 -21.52
N VAL A 187 8.06 -0.66 -21.83
CA VAL A 187 7.81 -1.69 -22.84
C VAL A 187 6.77 -1.22 -23.84
N ASP A 188 6.82 -1.75 -25.08
CA ASP A 188 5.83 -1.42 -26.11
C ASP A 188 4.48 -2.07 -25.82
N GLU A 189 4.49 -3.31 -25.30
CA GLU A 189 3.30 -4.06 -24.93
C GLU A 189 3.52 -4.77 -23.59
N LEU A 190 2.63 -4.51 -22.63
CA LEU A 190 2.67 -5.06 -21.28
C LEU A 190 1.96 -6.42 -21.22
N ASN A 191 2.67 -7.46 -20.81
CA ASN A 191 2.18 -8.84 -20.74
C ASN A 191 2.78 -9.64 -19.57
N ASP A 192 2.32 -10.88 -19.39
CA ASP A 192 2.75 -11.77 -18.29
C ASP A 192 4.22 -12.19 -18.38
N GLU A 193 4.80 -12.25 -19.59
CA GLU A 193 6.22 -12.58 -19.75
C GLU A 193 7.10 -11.54 -19.07
N TRP A 194 6.74 -10.25 -19.16
CA TRP A 194 7.46 -9.20 -18.46
C TRP A 194 7.35 -9.37 -16.95
N VAL A 195 6.15 -9.50 -16.44
CA VAL A 195 5.92 -9.46 -14.99
C VAL A 195 6.39 -10.76 -14.33
N HIS A 196 5.95 -11.91 -14.83
CA HIS A 196 6.20 -13.21 -14.20
C HIS A 196 7.49 -13.89 -14.71
N GLY A 197 7.93 -13.57 -15.93
CA GLY A 197 9.15 -14.12 -16.52
C GLY A 197 10.41 -13.30 -16.18
N VAL A 198 10.33 -11.98 -16.38
CA VAL A 198 11.49 -11.08 -16.20
C VAL A 198 11.53 -10.47 -14.79
N GLY A 199 10.39 -10.14 -14.21
CA GLY A 199 10.28 -9.50 -12.89
C GLY A 199 11.05 -10.21 -11.77
N PRO A 200 10.88 -11.54 -11.55
CA PRO A 200 11.64 -12.29 -10.54
C PRO A 200 13.15 -12.25 -10.74
N GLN A 201 13.59 -12.17 -12.00
CA GLN A 201 15.01 -12.10 -12.33
C GLN A 201 15.61 -10.71 -12.06
N ILE A 202 14.82 -9.64 -12.27
CA ILE A 202 15.22 -8.27 -11.90
C ILE A 202 15.25 -8.13 -10.38
N GLU A 203 14.23 -8.62 -9.66
CA GLU A 203 14.15 -8.54 -8.20
C GLU A 203 15.44 -9.00 -7.53
N THR A 204 16.00 -10.11 -8.02
CA THR A 204 17.17 -10.76 -7.42
C THR A 204 18.47 -10.53 -8.22
N HIS A 205 18.46 -9.60 -9.17
CA HIS A 205 19.61 -9.34 -10.03
C HIS A 205 20.80 -8.78 -9.23
N PRO A 206 22.07 -9.19 -9.53
CA PRO A 206 23.26 -8.73 -8.82
C PRO A 206 23.47 -7.22 -8.81
N ALA A 207 22.87 -6.48 -9.76
CA ALA A 207 22.89 -5.02 -9.76
C ALA A 207 22.14 -4.41 -8.58
N PHE A 208 21.31 -5.17 -7.88
CA PHE A 208 20.48 -4.74 -6.76
C PHE A 208 20.78 -5.59 -5.50
N PRO A 209 21.81 -5.23 -4.71
CA PRO A 209 22.26 -6.04 -3.58
C PRO A 209 21.21 -6.26 -2.49
N ASN A 210 20.25 -5.35 -2.36
CA ASN A 210 19.13 -5.42 -1.41
C ASN A 210 17.82 -5.83 -2.07
N ARG A 211 17.87 -6.45 -3.27
CA ARG A 211 16.74 -6.69 -4.16
C ARG A 211 16.03 -5.38 -4.56
N VAL A 212 15.05 -5.47 -5.45
CA VAL A 212 14.36 -4.31 -6.03
C VAL A 212 12.92 -4.68 -6.42
N ASN A 213 12.01 -3.71 -6.41
CA ASN A 213 10.73 -3.84 -7.09
C ASN A 213 10.96 -3.61 -8.59
N ALA A 214 10.37 -4.44 -9.43
CA ALA A 214 10.50 -4.34 -10.88
C ALA A 214 9.17 -3.89 -11.50
N GLU A 215 9.15 -2.68 -12.06
CA GLU A 215 7.99 -2.09 -12.70
C GLU A 215 8.09 -2.19 -14.22
N PHE A 216 6.99 -2.62 -14.87
CA PHE A 216 6.84 -2.69 -16.31
C PHE A 216 5.74 -1.75 -16.76
N ILE A 217 6.07 -0.85 -17.71
CA ILE A 217 5.23 0.29 -18.05
C ILE A 217 4.98 0.34 -19.54
N GLN A 218 3.70 0.42 -19.92
CA GLN A 218 3.26 0.77 -21.26
C GLN A 218 2.72 2.21 -21.24
N VAL A 219 3.41 3.11 -21.95
CA VAL A 219 2.96 4.50 -22.09
C VAL A 219 1.79 4.56 -23.05
N VAL A 220 0.66 5.12 -22.61
CA VAL A 220 -0.55 5.34 -23.44
C VAL A 220 -0.50 6.70 -24.09
N SER A 221 -0.11 7.73 -23.32
CA SER A 221 0.05 9.11 -23.77
C SER A 221 1.07 9.82 -22.87
N PRO A 222 1.50 11.05 -23.18
CA PRO A 222 2.36 11.80 -22.27
C PRO A 222 1.80 12.02 -20.86
N SER A 223 0.49 11.93 -20.69
CA SER A 223 -0.21 12.10 -19.41
C SER A 223 -0.82 10.80 -18.86
N GLU A 224 -0.49 9.62 -19.45
CA GLU A 224 -1.18 8.37 -19.08
C GLU A 224 -0.30 7.15 -19.36
N PHE A 225 -0.26 6.20 -18.41
CA PHE A 225 0.42 4.94 -18.58
C PHE A 225 -0.30 3.78 -17.86
N ILE A 226 -0.05 2.56 -18.34
CA ILE A 226 -0.44 1.30 -17.68
C ILE A 226 0.80 0.73 -17.02
N MET A 227 0.70 0.27 -15.78
CA MET A 227 1.81 -0.39 -15.09
C MET A 227 1.38 -1.68 -14.40
N ARG A 228 2.33 -2.61 -14.37
CA ARG A 228 2.31 -3.80 -13.52
C ARG A 228 3.65 -3.89 -12.79
N VAL A 229 3.66 -4.52 -11.63
CA VAL A 229 4.82 -4.60 -10.76
C VAL A 229 5.05 -6.02 -10.26
N TRP A 230 6.31 -6.40 -10.19
CA TRP A 230 6.78 -7.52 -9.39
C TRP A 230 7.46 -6.95 -8.14
N GLU A 231 6.78 -7.01 -7.00
CA GLU A 231 7.29 -6.42 -5.76
C GLU A 231 8.31 -7.32 -5.07
N ARG A 232 9.28 -6.69 -4.46
CA ARG A 232 10.34 -7.31 -3.66
C ARG A 232 9.77 -8.15 -2.53
N GLY A 233 9.91 -9.48 -2.64
CA GLY A 233 9.48 -10.46 -1.63
C GLY A 233 7.99 -10.82 -1.69
N SER A 234 7.17 -10.15 -2.51
CA SER A 234 5.71 -10.36 -2.56
C SER A 234 5.19 -10.85 -3.91
N GLY A 235 6.01 -10.70 -4.98
CA GLY A 235 5.56 -11.03 -6.32
C GLY A 235 4.65 -9.95 -6.93
N GLU A 236 3.81 -10.35 -7.89
CA GLU A 236 2.86 -9.39 -8.48
C GLU A 236 1.78 -9.00 -7.48
N THR A 237 1.53 -7.70 -7.34
CA THR A 237 0.48 -7.12 -6.50
C THR A 237 -0.48 -6.27 -7.32
N MET A 238 -1.65 -6.00 -6.75
CA MET A 238 -2.68 -5.19 -7.41
C MET A 238 -2.30 -3.71 -7.53
N ALA A 239 -1.49 -3.18 -6.61
CA ALA A 239 -1.07 -1.78 -6.61
C ALA A 239 0.14 -1.53 -5.71
N CYS A 240 1.21 -1.01 -6.29
CA CYS A 240 2.37 -0.47 -5.58
C CYS A 240 2.39 1.07 -5.69
N GLY A 241 2.02 1.76 -4.60
CA GLY A 241 1.94 3.23 -4.59
C GLY A 241 3.31 3.90 -4.77
N THR A 242 4.35 3.41 -4.09
CA THR A 242 5.73 3.91 -4.24
C THR A 242 6.29 3.61 -5.63
N GLY A 243 5.97 2.43 -6.18
CA GLY A 243 6.32 2.08 -7.56
C GLY A 243 5.70 3.03 -8.58
N ALA A 244 4.40 3.33 -8.44
CA ALA A 244 3.73 4.29 -9.32
C ALA A 244 4.38 5.69 -9.24
N CYS A 245 4.75 6.15 -8.04
CA CYS A 245 5.49 7.41 -7.85
C CYS A 245 6.86 7.38 -8.53
N ALA A 246 7.61 6.28 -8.37
CA ALA A 246 8.90 6.11 -9.02
C ALA A 246 8.78 6.09 -10.55
N VAL A 247 7.72 5.47 -11.10
CA VAL A 247 7.41 5.47 -12.54
C VAL A 247 7.13 6.87 -13.05
N ALA A 248 6.34 7.68 -12.33
CA ALA A 248 6.06 9.06 -12.72
C ALA A 248 7.35 9.89 -12.82
N VAL A 249 8.28 9.72 -11.86
CA VAL A 249 9.59 10.38 -11.90
C VAL A 249 10.43 9.86 -13.07
N ALA A 250 10.52 8.54 -13.27
CA ALA A 250 11.28 7.92 -14.36
C ALA A 250 10.74 8.37 -15.74
N GLY A 251 9.42 8.49 -15.88
CA GLY A 251 8.77 8.96 -17.10
C GLY A 251 9.20 10.37 -17.48
N VAL A 252 9.28 11.28 -16.51
CA VAL A 252 9.77 12.65 -16.72
C VAL A 252 11.26 12.65 -17.06
N LEU A 253 12.09 11.90 -16.32
CA LEU A 253 13.54 11.86 -16.55
C LEU A 253 13.91 11.28 -17.91
N THR A 254 13.11 10.35 -18.44
CA THR A 254 13.29 9.75 -19.76
C THR A 254 12.58 10.50 -20.88
N GLY A 255 11.84 11.58 -20.56
CA GLY A 255 11.07 12.37 -21.53
C GLY A 255 9.86 11.64 -22.12
N ARG A 256 9.36 10.60 -21.46
CA ARG A 256 8.24 9.77 -21.93
C ARG A 256 6.88 10.27 -21.44
N THR A 257 6.85 10.88 -20.25
CA THR A 257 5.62 11.42 -19.67
C THR A 257 5.81 12.82 -19.11
N GLU A 258 4.69 13.48 -18.87
CA GLU A 258 4.60 14.76 -18.20
C GLU A 258 4.73 14.58 -16.66
N ARG A 259 4.85 15.72 -15.94
CA ARG A 259 4.95 15.72 -14.47
C ARG A 259 3.63 15.36 -13.76
N LYS A 260 2.50 15.45 -14.47
CA LYS A 260 1.17 15.02 -14.00
C LYS A 260 0.66 13.92 -14.89
N VAL A 261 0.42 12.75 -14.32
CA VAL A 261 0.05 11.55 -15.07
C VAL A 261 -1.02 10.75 -14.34
N LEU A 262 -1.84 10.06 -15.12
CA LEU A 262 -2.75 9.03 -14.68
C LEU A 262 -2.09 7.67 -14.87
N ALA A 263 -1.97 6.93 -13.79
CA ALA A 263 -1.44 5.57 -13.78
C ALA A 263 -2.58 4.56 -13.63
N HIS A 264 -2.68 3.62 -14.57
CA HIS A 264 -3.59 2.48 -14.50
C HIS A 264 -2.85 1.28 -13.93
N LEU A 265 -3.26 0.84 -12.74
CA LEU A 265 -2.76 -0.37 -12.07
C LEU A 265 -3.86 -1.45 -12.11
N PRO A 266 -3.53 -2.74 -11.94
CA PRO A 266 -4.54 -3.79 -11.88
C PRO A 266 -5.65 -3.54 -10.85
N GLY A 267 -5.32 -2.90 -9.73
CA GLY A 267 -6.27 -2.63 -8.64
C GLY A 267 -6.99 -1.28 -8.72
N GLY A 268 -6.65 -0.41 -9.67
CA GLY A 268 -7.28 0.89 -9.85
C GLY A 268 -6.33 2.01 -10.23
N ASP A 269 -6.89 3.17 -10.48
CA ASP A 269 -6.18 4.33 -10.99
C ASP A 269 -5.59 5.20 -9.88
N LEU A 270 -4.39 5.76 -10.16
CA LEU A 270 -3.73 6.74 -9.32
C LEU A 270 -3.35 7.96 -10.16
N GLN A 271 -3.66 9.15 -9.65
CA GLN A 271 -3.14 10.40 -10.21
C GLN A 271 -1.82 10.74 -9.51
N LEU A 272 -0.78 10.98 -10.30
CA LEU A 272 0.57 11.25 -9.80
C LEU A 272 1.03 12.62 -10.27
N GLU A 273 1.75 13.33 -9.40
CA GLU A 273 2.34 14.61 -9.75
C GLU A 273 3.74 14.72 -9.12
N TRP A 274 4.77 14.85 -9.95
CA TRP A 274 6.09 15.28 -9.48
C TRP A 274 6.20 16.80 -9.58
N SER A 275 6.03 17.47 -8.44
CA SER A 275 5.99 18.93 -8.35
C SER A 275 7.31 19.56 -8.79
N GLN A 276 7.23 20.55 -9.67
CA GLN A 276 8.39 21.32 -10.08
C GLN A 276 8.81 22.32 -9.01
N GLU A 277 7.89 22.75 -8.14
CA GLU A 277 8.15 23.77 -7.12
C GLU A 277 8.82 23.19 -5.88
N THR A 278 8.34 22.02 -5.40
CA THR A 278 8.80 21.43 -4.14
C THR A 278 9.72 20.23 -4.33
N ASP A 279 9.79 19.69 -5.56
CA ASP A 279 10.50 18.45 -5.91
C ASP A 279 9.91 17.21 -5.20
N GLU A 280 8.70 17.31 -4.70
CA GLU A 280 7.98 16.23 -4.04
C GLU A 280 7.03 15.52 -5.00
N VAL A 281 6.80 14.24 -4.74
CA VAL A 281 5.83 13.44 -5.48
C VAL A 281 4.53 13.35 -4.69
N PHE A 282 3.44 13.68 -5.34
CA PHE A 282 2.10 13.56 -4.79
C PHE A 282 1.36 12.42 -5.48
N MET A 283 0.67 11.62 -4.68
CA MET A 283 -0.16 10.51 -5.14
C MET A 283 -1.59 10.73 -4.68
N THR A 284 -2.53 10.81 -5.61
CA THR A 284 -3.97 10.89 -5.32
C THR A 284 -4.65 9.62 -5.80
N GLY A 285 -5.42 9.00 -4.93
CA GLY A 285 -6.13 7.76 -5.26
C GLY A 285 -7.35 7.51 -4.38
N PRO A 286 -8.16 6.51 -4.76
CA PRO A 286 -9.34 6.15 -4.01
C PRO A 286 -9.01 5.49 -2.68
N ALA A 287 -9.97 5.55 -1.76
CA ALA A 287 -10.04 4.75 -0.56
C ALA A 287 -11.49 4.29 -0.38
N THR A 288 -11.67 2.99 -0.19
CA THR A 288 -13.01 2.38 -0.17
C THR A 288 -13.21 1.55 1.08
N GLU A 289 -14.27 1.85 1.82
CA GLU A 289 -14.78 0.99 2.88
C GLU A 289 -15.69 -0.07 2.26
N VAL A 290 -15.42 -1.35 2.57
CA VAL A 290 -16.12 -2.48 1.95
C VAL A 290 -17.21 -3.02 2.87
N PHE A 291 -16.84 -3.38 4.11
CA PHE A 291 -17.76 -3.83 5.15
C PHE A 291 -17.12 -3.71 6.52
N SER A 292 -17.95 -3.76 7.56
CA SER A 292 -17.54 -3.86 8.97
C SER A 292 -18.01 -5.16 9.58
N GLY A 293 -17.34 -5.62 10.64
CA GLY A 293 -17.67 -6.85 11.34
C GLY A 293 -17.09 -6.90 12.75
N GLU A 294 -17.26 -8.04 13.41
CA GLU A 294 -16.70 -8.33 14.72
C GLU A 294 -15.80 -9.57 14.62
N TRP A 295 -14.62 -9.50 15.23
CA TRP A 295 -13.66 -10.59 15.34
C TRP A 295 -13.64 -11.10 16.78
N PRO A 296 -13.81 -12.41 17.03
CA PRO A 296 -13.70 -12.98 18.37
C PRO A 296 -12.26 -12.89 18.89
N LEU A 297 -12.10 -12.49 20.13
CA LEU A 297 -10.80 -12.39 20.82
C LEU A 297 -10.58 -13.57 21.76
#